data_8c21a3c2a34f9c77617dfed6e5f8b14b
#
_entry.id   8c21a3c2a34f9c77617dfed6e5f8b14b
#
_cell.length_a   1.000
_cell.length_b   1.000
_cell.length_c   1.000
_cell.angle_alpha   90.00
_cell.angle_beta   90.00
_cell.angle_gamma   90.00
#
_symmetry.space_group_name_H-M   'P 1'
#
loop_
_entity.id
_entity.type
_entity.pdbx_description
1 polymer ?
#
loop_
_entity_poly.entity_id
_entity_poly.type
_entity_poly.pdbx_seq_one_letter_code
_entity_poly.pdbx_strand_id
1 'polypeptide(L)'
;MNQKALSRLLAAVTLSTALVYPQAASAAAPAPVLHDDNPSGHFGDWYTGAVPPNASDDKPVILFVQGLHSTYKTWYTTDGFYDAAYNAGYRTAFVQLKDADGTGGNMWTNGAKLAEVIKKVADYYGVSKINIIAHSKGGIDTQTALVHYGAHPYVNVVHQLSTPNKGSELADLAYSNWAGWLADILGKKDDAVYSLQTSYMANFRSQTDNRTESRSTKTYMAAGTGDDGMFSPTWFAHAVLPGEDDGAVSVDSAFGLTYGIKSFTKDISHGQIAKASHTWDLVEPKLQKASISERANKVSKDKSKSSTVEESSVILRGGEVEDNVSETFFLESGIDQFNLDTMTSSEDTVVTLISPSGNVYEADRSEKSKSEDEPEIFKDAVHHFIEVEEPEAGEWTLQVEGSDDAFFMVGSVDGGEETKVKASKKVFKKGDKAKISVDMGKNEIDQSLLEKANLTRSLNGEKASVLDEVKFAVKEDELTGNFTVPTKPGVYNLSFDVTGINEDGEPFTRSINYNFAVTDRDGEIENE
;
A
#
# COMPACT_ATOMS: atom_id res chain seq x y z
N MET A 1 -72.35 30.38 39.72
CA MET A 1 -71.41 30.94 40.71
C MET A 1 -70.14 30.09 40.60
N ASN A 2 -69.16 30.66 40.04
CA ASN A 2 -67.75 30.51 40.41
C ASN A 2 -66.87 30.96 39.26
N GLN A 3 -66.06 31.94 39.56
CA GLN A 3 -65.17 32.62 38.64
C GLN A 3 -63.95 31.75 38.35
N LYS A 4 -63.56 31.63 37.09
CA LYS A 4 -62.33 31.02 36.66
C LYS A 4 -61.21 32.06 36.63
N ALA A 5 -60.19 31.82 37.39
CA ALA A 5 -58.92 32.58 37.36
C ALA A 5 -58.20 32.30 36.09
N LEU A 6 -57.86 33.34 35.35
CA LEU A 6 -57.01 33.30 34.15
C LEU A 6 -55.55 33.53 34.60
N SER A 7 -54.70 32.48 34.62
CA SER A 7 -53.27 32.61 34.81
C SER A 7 -52.60 32.86 33.44
N ARG A 8 -52.02 34.04 33.27
CA ARG A 8 -51.18 34.40 32.10
C ARG A 8 -49.78 33.85 32.30
N LEU A 9 -49.41 32.91 31.47
CA LEU A 9 -48.02 32.49 31.32
C LEU A 9 -47.31 33.46 30.35
N LEU A 10 -46.41 34.29 30.86
CA LEU A 10 -45.45 35.05 30.02
C LEU A 10 -44.33 34.10 29.62
N ALA A 11 -44.28 33.72 28.33
CA ALA A 11 -43.13 33.05 27.76
C ALA A 11 -42.08 34.13 27.37
N ALA A 12 -40.98 34.21 28.09
CA ALA A 12 -39.82 34.99 27.70
C ALA A 12 -39.06 34.25 26.60
N VAL A 13 -39.17 34.71 25.37
CA VAL A 13 -38.34 34.27 24.25
C VAL A 13 -37.01 34.99 24.38
N THR A 14 -35.99 34.30 24.89
CA THR A 14 -34.60 34.76 24.81
C THR A 14 -34.10 34.51 23.40
N LEU A 15 -33.99 35.55 22.60
CA LEU A 15 -33.34 35.55 21.30
C LEU A 15 -31.82 35.49 21.53
N SER A 16 -31.27 34.27 21.52
CA SER A 16 -29.83 34.09 21.45
C SER A 16 -29.34 34.39 20.02
N THR A 17 -28.86 35.60 19.80
CA THR A 17 -28.08 35.93 18.60
C THR A 17 -26.78 35.16 18.65
N ALA A 18 -26.73 33.99 17.99
CA ALA A 18 -25.48 33.34 17.67
C ALA A 18 -24.69 34.31 16.75
N LEU A 19 -23.67 34.92 17.29
CA LEU A 19 -22.65 35.60 16.49
C LEU A 19 -21.99 34.52 15.62
N VAL A 20 -22.50 34.35 14.39
CA VAL A 20 -21.78 33.63 13.35
C VAL A 20 -20.59 34.53 12.99
N TYR A 21 -19.45 34.25 13.60
CA TYR A 21 -18.19 34.78 13.07
C TYR A 21 -18.04 34.19 11.66
N PRO A 22 -17.89 35.04 10.62
CA PRO A 22 -17.52 34.51 9.32
C PRO A 22 -16.18 33.81 9.53
N GLN A 23 -16.18 32.50 9.37
CA GLN A 23 -14.93 31.75 9.22
C GLN A 23 -14.27 32.40 7.99
N ALA A 24 -13.17 33.10 8.20
CA ALA A 24 -12.41 33.68 7.10
C ALA A 24 -12.11 32.51 6.14
N ALA A 25 -12.66 32.57 4.94
CA ALA A 25 -12.32 31.61 3.90
C ALA A 25 -10.80 31.62 3.79
N SER A 26 -10.17 30.47 4.06
CA SER A 26 -8.73 30.32 3.93
C SER A 26 -8.39 30.68 2.49
N ALA A 27 -7.57 31.70 2.29
CA ALA A 27 -7.15 32.10 0.94
C ALA A 27 -6.26 30.98 0.37
N ALA A 28 -6.55 30.58 -0.87
CA ALA A 28 -5.66 29.66 -1.58
C ALA A 28 -4.26 30.27 -1.68
N ALA A 29 -3.24 29.48 -1.40
CA ALA A 29 -1.86 29.91 -1.52
C ALA A 29 -1.50 30.17 -2.99
N PRO A 30 -0.65 31.19 -3.31
CA PRO A 30 -0.17 31.39 -4.66
C PRO A 30 0.58 30.17 -5.18
N ALA A 31 0.52 29.94 -6.50
CA ALA A 31 1.18 28.80 -7.14
C ALA A 31 2.67 28.71 -6.78
N PRO A 32 3.20 27.50 -6.55
CA PRO A 32 4.63 27.30 -6.32
C PRO A 32 5.48 27.70 -7.53
N VAL A 33 6.71 28.14 -7.26
CA VAL A 33 7.68 28.55 -8.28
C VAL A 33 8.64 27.40 -8.57
N LEU A 34 8.72 27.02 -9.83
CA LEU A 34 9.60 25.95 -10.32
C LEU A 34 11.08 26.35 -10.27
N HIS A 35 11.92 25.46 -9.81
CA HIS A 35 13.36 25.44 -9.99
C HIS A 35 13.70 24.19 -10.82
N ASP A 36 13.91 24.41 -12.10
CA ASP A 36 14.13 23.34 -13.08
C ASP A 36 15.55 22.80 -12.95
N ASP A 37 15.65 21.51 -12.64
CA ASP A 37 16.90 20.75 -12.57
C ASP A 37 17.06 19.78 -13.75
N ASN A 38 15.99 19.57 -14.52
CA ASN A 38 15.95 18.63 -15.63
C ASN A 38 15.10 19.12 -16.80
N PRO A 39 15.66 19.92 -17.72
CA PRO A 39 14.92 20.46 -18.88
C PRO A 39 14.29 19.40 -19.81
N SER A 40 14.65 18.12 -19.63
CA SER A 40 14.16 17.01 -20.45
C SER A 40 13.05 16.18 -19.79
N GLY A 41 12.69 16.48 -18.55
CA GLY A 41 11.69 15.75 -17.77
C GLY A 41 11.42 16.45 -16.44
N HIS A 42 10.86 15.74 -15.48
CA HIS A 42 10.53 16.27 -14.16
C HIS A 42 11.43 15.76 -13.04
N PHE A 43 12.21 14.73 -13.28
CA PHE A 43 13.06 14.11 -12.26
C PHE A 43 14.12 15.05 -11.74
N GLY A 44 14.00 15.50 -10.50
CA GLY A 44 14.90 16.43 -9.83
C GLY A 44 14.39 17.86 -9.79
N ASP A 45 13.32 18.19 -10.50
CA ASP A 45 12.63 19.47 -10.36
C ASP A 45 12.19 19.68 -8.92
N TRP A 46 12.26 20.91 -8.46
CA TRP A 46 11.76 21.27 -7.15
C TRP A 46 11.09 22.63 -7.20
N TYR A 47 10.24 22.90 -6.22
CA TYR A 47 9.45 24.14 -6.20
C TYR A 47 9.58 24.79 -4.85
N THR A 48 9.43 26.11 -4.82
CA THR A 48 9.24 26.88 -3.58
C THR A 48 7.84 27.42 -3.51
N GLY A 49 7.17 27.23 -2.38
CA GLY A 49 5.89 27.87 -2.12
C GLY A 49 6.07 29.38 -1.92
N ALA A 50 4.97 30.11 -2.09
CA ALA A 50 4.95 31.55 -1.80
C ALA A 50 5.28 31.79 -0.31
N VAL A 51 5.97 32.87 -0.03
CA VAL A 51 6.26 33.26 1.35
C VAL A 51 4.97 33.77 2.01
N PRO A 52 4.49 33.12 3.10
CA PRO A 52 3.31 33.62 3.79
C PRO A 52 3.49 35.01 4.39
N PRO A 53 2.45 35.86 4.42
CA PRO A 53 2.53 37.19 5.04
C PRO A 53 2.88 37.17 6.53
N ASN A 54 2.52 36.05 7.20
CA ASN A 54 2.79 35.78 8.63
C ASN A 54 3.97 34.82 8.83
N ALA A 55 4.84 34.67 7.82
CA ALA A 55 6.01 33.80 7.95
C ALA A 55 6.92 34.28 9.10
N SER A 56 7.45 33.30 9.84
CA SER A 56 8.37 33.58 10.95
C SER A 56 9.55 32.61 10.87
N ASP A 57 10.73 33.12 11.28
CA ASP A 57 11.94 32.30 11.41
C ASP A 57 11.83 31.25 12.54
N ASP A 58 10.80 31.36 13.41
CA ASP A 58 10.50 30.37 14.42
C ASP A 58 9.81 29.14 13.85
N LYS A 59 9.24 29.24 12.65
CA LYS A 59 8.65 28.11 11.93
C LYS A 59 9.66 27.43 11.02
N PRO A 60 9.74 26.09 11.04
CA PRO A 60 10.64 25.37 10.14
C PRO A 60 10.18 25.50 8.68
N VAL A 61 11.11 25.32 7.75
CA VAL A 61 10.78 25.07 6.35
C VAL A 61 10.28 23.64 6.20
N ILE A 62 9.24 23.42 5.40
CA ILE A 62 8.67 22.11 5.11
C ILE A 62 8.98 21.74 3.65
N LEU A 63 9.60 20.58 3.44
CA LEU A 63 9.70 19.95 2.13
C LEU A 63 8.64 18.84 2.04
N PHE A 64 7.79 18.90 1.03
CA PHE A 64 6.82 17.88 0.71
C PHE A 64 7.37 16.89 -0.31
N VAL A 65 7.20 15.58 -0.04
CA VAL A 65 7.68 14.48 -0.89
C VAL A 65 6.50 13.60 -1.29
N GLN A 66 6.30 13.46 -2.60
CA GLN A 66 5.20 12.69 -3.18
C GLN A 66 5.37 11.17 -3.03
N GLY A 67 4.29 10.43 -3.28
CA GLY A 67 4.25 8.96 -3.30
C GLY A 67 4.52 8.35 -4.67
N LEU A 68 4.17 7.06 -4.79
CA LEU A 68 4.24 6.24 -5.99
C LEU A 68 3.41 6.87 -7.12
N HIS A 69 3.97 6.92 -8.35
CA HIS A 69 3.31 7.41 -9.58
C HIS A 69 2.60 8.77 -9.42
N SER A 70 3.07 9.60 -8.49
CA SER A 70 2.46 10.85 -8.10
C SER A 70 3.38 12.03 -8.40
N THR A 71 2.85 13.25 -8.24
CA THR A 71 3.56 14.50 -8.48
C THR A 71 3.48 15.42 -7.25
N TYR A 72 4.18 16.55 -7.27
CA TYR A 72 4.06 17.59 -6.22
C TYR A 72 2.63 18.10 -6.04
N LYS A 73 1.74 17.89 -7.03
CA LYS A 73 0.33 18.29 -7.01
C LYS A 73 -0.45 17.62 -5.88
N THR A 74 -0.07 16.43 -5.42
CA THR A 74 -0.64 15.81 -4.21
C THR A 74 -0.75 16.80 -3.04
N TRP A 75 0.23 17.70 -2.91
CA TRP A 75 0.31 18.67 -1.84
C TRP A 75 -0.27 20.05 -2.17
N TYR A 76 -0.40 20.35 -3.48
CA TYR A 76 -0.80 21.65 -4.00
C TYR A 76 -2.24 21.73 -4.48
N THR A 77 -2.86 20.60 -4.79
CA THR A 77 -4.28 20.54 -5.21
C THR A 77 -5.25 20.85 -4.07
N THR A 78 -6.55 20.88 -4.39
CA THR A 78 -7.63 21.12 -3.42
C THR A 78 -7.46 20.24 -2.18
N ASP A 79 -7.49 20.87 -1.01
CA ASP A 79 -7.29 20.22 0.29
C ASP A 79 -5.87 19.62 0.51
N GLY A 80 -4.90 19.94 -0.33
CA GLY A 80 -3.51 19.60 -0.08
C GLY A 80 -2.92 20.39 1.10
N PHE A 81 -1.83 19.89 1.68
CA PHE A 81 -1.20 20.49 2.85
C PHE A 81 -0.63 21.90 2.59
N TYR A 82 -0.41 22.27 1.32
CA TYR A 82 0.21 23.54 0.99
C TYR A 82 -0.59 24.73 1.48
N ASP A 83 -1.91 24.76 1.22
CA ASP A 83 -2.77 25.87 1.67
C ASP A 83 -2.80 25.98 3.20
N ALA A 84 -2.89 24.84 3.89
CA ALA A 84 -2.86 24.81 5.36
C ALA A 84 -1.52 25.32 5.90
N ALA A 85 -0.40 24.87 5.34
CA ALA A 85 0.94 25.29 5.72
C ALA A 85 1.17 26.79 5.46
N TYR A 86 0.73 27.29 4.29
CA TYR A 86 0.82 28.72 3.94
C TYR A 86 0.02 29.57 4.91
N ASN A 87 -1.24 29.23 5.17
CA ASN A 87 -2.08 29.99 6.09
C ASN A 87 -1.55 29.94 7.54
N ALA A 88 -0.93 28.82 7.91
CA ALA A 88 -0.26 28.67 9.19
C ALA A 88 1.13 29.38 9.24
N GLY A 89 1.62 29.98 8.15
CA GLY A 89 2.85 30.78 8.10
C GLY A 89 4.13 29.98 7.90
N TYR A 90 4.06 28.75 7.36
CA TYR A 90 5.23 27.95 7.02
C TYR A 90 5.76 28.27 5.62
N ARG A 91 7.08 28.38 5.49
CA ARG A 91 7.77 28.36 4.20
C ARG A 91 7.84 26.93 3.71
N THR A 92 7.53 26.69 2.44
CA THR A 92 7.38 25.34 1.88
C THR A 92 8.18 25.15 0.60
N ALA A 93 8.56 23.90 0.36
CA ALA A 93 9.15 23.43 -0.88
C ALA A 93 8.53 22.09 -1.27
N PHE A 94 8.68 21.72 -2.55
CA PHE A 94 8.19 20.47 -3.13
C PHE A 94 9.27 19.89 -4.02
N VAL A 95 9.25 18.57 -4.23
CA VAL A 95 10.17 17.88 -5.13
C VAL A 95 9.38 17.06 -6.14
N GLN A 96 9.93 16.87 -7.34
CA GLN A 96 9.52 15.88 -8.32
C GLN A 96 10.56 14.76 -8.36
N LEU A 97 10.16 13.57 -7.99
CA LEU A 97 10.97 12.37 -8.13
C LEU A 97 10.65 11.68 -9.46
N LYS A 98 11.31 10.59 -9.79
CA LYS A 98 11.12 9.89 -11.07
C LYS A 98 9.68 9.44 -11.30
N ASP A 99 8.96 9.18 -10.23
CA ASP A 99 7.54 8.85 -10.23
C ASP A 99 6.66 9.88 -10.97
N ALA A 100 7.08 11.14 -11.02
CA ALA A 100 6.38 12.22 -11.72
C ALA A 100 6.50 12.17 -13.25
N ASP A 101 7.43 11.41 -13.80
CA ASP A 101 7.62 11.22 -15.25
C ASP A 101 6.74 10.08 -15.81
N GLY A 102 5.84 9.50 -15.00
CA GLY A 102 4.93 8.41 -15.37
C GLY A 102 5.57 7.02 -15.34
N THR A 103 6.86 6.92 -15.01
CA THR A 103 7.57 5.66 -14.75
C THR A 103 8.14 5.71 -13.34
N GLY A 104 7.72 4.76 -12.49
CA GLY A 104 8.18 4.74 -11.11
C GLY A 104 9.68 4.54 -10.96
N GLY A 105 10.31 5.29 -10.05
CA GLY A 105 11.71 5.11 -9.69
C GLY A 105 11.88 4.32 -8.39
N ASN A 106 12.89 3.44 -8.31
CA ASN A 106 13.21 2.77 -7.06
C ASN A 106 13.76 3.76 -6.02
N MET A 107 13.74 3.36 -4.75
CA MET A 107 14.18 4.23 -3.64
C MET A 107 15.65 4.66 -3.73
N TRP A 108 16.52 3.90 -4.38
CA TRP A 108 17.93 4.23 -4.49
C TRP A 108 18.16 5.42 -5.44
N THR A 109 17.53 5.37 -6.61
CA THR A 109 17.56 6.46 -7.60
C THR A 109 16.90 7.73 -7.04
N ASN A 110 15.70 7.58 -6.50
CA ASN A 110 14.96 8.69 -5.91
C ASN A 110 15.65 9.27 -4.68
N GLY A 111 16.16 8.43 -3.79
CA GLY A 111 16.85 8.85 -2.57
C GLY A 111 18.13 9.64 -2.85
N ALA A 112 18.90 9.23 -3.85
CA ALA A 112 20.09 9.99 -4.27
C ALA A 112 19.71 11.42 -4.72
N LYS A 113 18.70 11.55 -5.60
CA LYS A 113 18.23 12.85 -6.08
C LYS A 113 17.59 13.67 -4.97
N LEU A 114 16.77 13.06 -4.11
CA LEU A 114 16.14 13.73 -2.99
C LEU A 114 17.18 14.30 -2.00
N ALA A 115 18.29 13.61 -1.79
CA ALA A 115 19.37 14.12 -0.94
C ALA A 115 19.97 15.42 -1.47
N GLU A 116 20.12 15.55 -2.79
CA GLU A 116 20.56 16.79 -3.45
C GLU A 116 19.52 17.92 -3.25
N VAL A 117 18.24 17.61 -3.47
CA VAL A 117 17.14 18.60 -3.34
C VAL A 117 16.99 19.06 -1.88
N ILE A 118 17.07 18.18 -0.90
CA ILE A 118 17.05 18.53 0.53
C ILE A 118 18.10 19.61 0.84
N LYS A 119 19.33 19.43 0.35
CA LYS A 119 20.40 20.39 0.54
C LYS A 119 20.11 21.72 -0.16
N LYS A 120 19.65 21.68 -1.43
CA LYS A 120 19.28 22.89 -2.19
C LYS A 120 18.20 23.70 -1.49
N VAL A 121 17.18 23.03 -0.94
CA VAL A 121 16.09 23.68 -0.19
C VAL A 121 16.62 24.33 1.09
N ALA A 122 17.46 23.64 1.84
CA ALA A 122 18.08 24.21 3.05
C ALA A 122 18.95 25.43 2.73
N ASP A 123 19.78 25.34 1.69
CA ASP A 123 20.65 26.44 1.22
C ASP A 123 19.81 27.63 0.71
N TYR A 124 18.73 27.39 -0.06
CA TYR A 124 17.84 28.43 -0.59
C TYR A 124 17.18 29.25 0.52
N TYR A 125 16.68 28.57 1.56
CA TYR A 125 16.06 29.28 2.69
C TYR A 125 17.06 29.75 3.75
N GLY A 126 18.35 29.46 3.60
CA GLY A 126 19.39 29.84 4.56
C GLY A 126 19.21 29.17 5.93
N VAL A 127 18.70 27.97 5.98
CA VAL A 127 18.45 27.23 7.23
C VAL A 127 19.35 26.00 7.34
N SER A 128 19.72 25.64 8.57
CA SER A 128 20.57 24.46 8.79
C SER A 128 19.80 23.15 8.64
N LYS A 129 18.49 23.15 8.92
CA LYS A 129 17.63 21.98 8.87
C LYS A 129 16.22 22.34 8.44
N ILE A 130 15.61 21.44 7.68
CA ILE A 130 14.21 21.48 7.26
C ILE A 130 13.43 20.35 7.90
N ASN A 131 12.10 20.38 7.82
CA ASN A 131 11.23 19.26 8.11
C ASN A 131 10.72 18.66 6.80
N ILE A 132 10.41 17.36 6.82
CA ILE A 132 9.85 16.66 5.66
C ILE A 132 8.49 16.08 6.04
N ILE A 133 7.52 16.24 5.13
CA ILE A 133 6.27 15.51 5.14
C ILE A 133 6.24 14.69 3.86
N ALA A 134 6.19 13.37 4.01
CA ALA A 134 6.24 12.42 2.91
C ALA A 134 5.02 11.52 2.93
N HIS A 135 4.42 11.29 1.77
CA HIS A 135 3.29 10.38 1.58
C HIS A 135 3.78 9.07 0.96
N SER A 136 3.23 7.94 1.42
CA SER A 136 3.42 6.64 0.77
C SER A 136 4.92 6.32 0.53
N LYS A 137 5.28 5.84 -0.66
CA LYS A 137 6.65 5.54 -1.10
C LYS A 137 7.65 6.70 -0.85
N GLY A 138 7.20 7.96 -0.90
CA GLY A 138 8.05 9.12 -0.62
C GLY A 138 8.71 9.09 0.76
N GLY A 139 8.12 8.39 1.74
CA GLY A 139 8.74 8.15 3.04
C GLY A 139 9.94 7.22 2.98
N ILE A 140 9.92 6.22 2.08
CA ILE A 140 11.05 5.31 1.82
C ILE A 140 12.15 6.04 1.08
N ASP A 141 11.81 6.82 0.04
CA ASP A 141 12.75 7.65 -0.70
C ASP A 141 13.46 8.64 0.23
N THR A 142 12.68 9.25 1.17
CA THR A 142 13.22 10.12 2.21
C THR A 142 14.19 9.37 3.13
N GLN A 143 13.83 8.19 3.61
CA GLN A 143 14.71 7.41 4.47
C GLN A 143 16.00 7.03 3.75
N THR A 144 15.91 6.66 2.48
CA THR A 144 17.08 6.35 1.65
C THR A 144 18.00 7.58 1.49
N ALA A 145 17.43 8.75 1.22
CA ALA A 145 18.18 10.00 1.15
C ALA A 145 18.92 10.31 2.47
N LEU A 146 18.23 10.13 3.60
CA LEU A 146 18.81 10.44 4.92
C LEU A 146 19.92 9.46 5.31
N VAL A 147 19.70 8.14 5.10
CA VAL A 147 20.54 7.10 5.65
C VAL A 147 21.69 6.72 4.71
N HIS A 148 21.45 6.65 3.41
CA HIS A 148 22.40 6.17 2.45
C HIS A 148 23.12 7.29 1.65
N TYR A 149 22.47 8.44 1.51
CA TYR A 149 23.00 9.58 0.72
C TYR A 149 23.31 10.81 1.57
N GLY A 150 23.41 10.65 2.89
CA GLY A 150 23.97 11.65 3.79
C GLY A 150 23.14 12.93 3.97
N ALA A 151 21.83 12.89 3.73
CA ALA A 151 20.96 14.06 3.92
C ALA A 151 20.51 14.28 5.37
N HIS A 152 20.73 13.33 6.29
CA HIS A 152 20.30 13.44 7.69
C HIS A 152 20.78 14.70 8.45
N PRO A 153 21.95 15.33 8.17
CA PRO A 153 22.34 16.56 8.86
C PRO A 153 21.44 17.76 8.54
N TYR A 154 20.72 17.72 7.39
CA TYR A 154 19.88 18.81 6.91
C TYR A 154 18.41 18.64 7.29
N VAL A 155 18.02 17.57 7.99
CA VAL A 155 16.63 17.27 8.34
C VAL A 155 16.48 17.15 9.84
N ASN A 156 15.44 17.80 10.38
CA ASN A 156 15.11 17.78 11.80
C ASN A 156 14.06 16.71 12.12
N VAL A 157 12.95 16.71 11.37
CA VAL A 157 11.81 15.83 11.57
C VAL A 157 11.30 15.33 10.22
N VAL A 158 10.90 14.05 10.19
CA VAL A 158 10.16 13.45 9.08
C VAL A 158 8.79 13.01 9.58
N HIS A 159 7.74 13.33 8.83
CA HIS A 159 6.42 12.75 8.96
C HIS A 159 6.19 11.81 7.79
N GLN A 160 6.01 10.54 8.07
CA GLN A 160 5.62 9.52 7.11
C GLN A 160 4.11 9.30 7.23
N LEU A 161 3.38 9.58 6.15
CA LEU A 161 1.94 9.38 6.03
C LEU A 161 1.70 8.11 5.19
N SER A 162 1.24 7.04 5.81
CA SER A 162 1.00 5.73 5.16
C SER A 162 2.17 5.23 4.32
N THR A 163 3.38 5.30 4.86
CA THR A 163 4.59 4.82 4.17
C THR A 163 4.71 3.30 4.30
N PRO A 164 4.81 2.55 3.19
CA PRO A 164 4.94 1.09 3.21
C PRO A 164 6.34 0.65 3.67
N ASN A 165 6.65 0.84 4.95
CA ASN A 165 7.97 0.58 5.53
C ASN A 165 8.38 -0.90 5.47
N LYS A 166 7.42 -1.83 5.39
CA LYS A 166 7.66 -3.27 5.18
C LYS A 166 7.27 -3.74 3.77
N GLY A 167 6.94 -2.81 2.86
CA GLY A 167 6.40 -3.10 1.55
C GLY A 167 4.88 -3.18 1.53
N SER A 168 4.33 -3.67 0.43
CA SER A 168 2.91 -3.91 0.25
C SER A 168 2.70 -5.24 -0.48
N GLU A 169 1.78 -6.05 0.01
CA GLU A 169 1.36 -7.31 -0.59
C GLU A 169 0.75 -7.08 -1.98
N LEU A 170 0.19 -5.89 -2.24
CA LEU A 170 -0.25 -5.51 -3.58
C LEU A 170 0.90 -5.44 -4.59
N ALA A 171 2.09 -4.99 -4.15
CA ALA A 171 3.28 -5.02 -4.98
C ALA A 171 3.78 -6.46 -5.19
N ASP A 172 3.65 -7.35 -4.20
CA ASP A 172 3.95 -8.78 -4.38
C ASP A 172 3.02 -9.38 -5.43
N LEU A 173 1.72 -9.09 -5.38
CA LEU A 173 0.72 -9.58 -6.32
C LEU A 173 0.94 -9.07 -7.75
N ALA A 174 1.33 -7.81 -7.94
CA ALA A 174 1.63 -7.27 -9.27
C ALA A 174 2.71 -8.09 -10.01
N TYR A 175 3.55 -8.81 -9.28
CA TYR A 175 4.56 -9.71 -9.81
C TYR A 175 4.24 -11.20 -9.60
N SER A 176 3.03 -11.53 -9.15
CA SER A 176 2.57 -12.91 -8.99
C SER A 176 2.23 -13.56 -10.34
N ASN A 177 2.00 -14.86 -10.30
CA ASN A 177 1.56 -15.61 -11.48
C ASN A 177 0.14 -15.23 -11.91
N TRP A 178 -0.71 -14.71 -11.00
CA TRP A 178 -2.09 -14.33 -11.29
C TRP A 178 -2.23 -12.89 -11.80
N ALA A 179 -1.73 -11.92 -11.04
CA ALA A 179 -1.91 -10.50 -11.39
C ALA A 179 -0.88 -9.98 -12.41
N GLY A 180 0.18 -10.74 -12.65
CA GLY A 180 1.31 -10.30 -13.48
C GLY A 180 0.95 -9.91 -14.90
N TRP A 181 -0.02 -10.56 -15.52
CA TRP A 181 -0.50 -10.25 -16.86
C TRP A 181 -1.21 -8.90 -16.93
N LEU A 182 -2.14 -8.66 -16.00
CA LEU A 182 -2.86 -7.39 -15.94
C LEU A 182 -1.92 -6.22 -15.59
N ALA A 183 -1.01 -6.43 -14.64
CA ALA A 183 -0.03 -5.43 -14.26
C ALA A 183 0.91 -5.04 -15.42
N ASP A 184 1.25 -5.98 -16.31
CA ASP A 184 2.01 -5.71 -17.54
C ASP A 184 1.23 -4.84 -18.52
N ILE A 185 -0.04 -5.20 -18.80
CA ILE A 185 -0.90 -4.45 -19.72
C ILE A 185 -1.13 -3.02 -19.21
N LEU A 186 -1.33 -2.85 -17.91
CA LEU A 186 -1.50 -1.54 -17.28
C LEU A 186 -0.19 -0.75 -17.13
N GLY A 187 0.97 -1.34 -17.49
CA GLY A 187 2.27 -0.70 -17.35
C GLY A 187 2.69 -0.43 -15.91
N LYS A 188 2.24 -1.25 -14.96
CA LYS A 188 2.50 -1.08 -13.53
C LYS A 188 3.69 -1.90 -13.00
N LYS A 189 4.38 -2.65 -13.86
CA LYS A 189 5.64 -3.32 -13.51
C LYS A 189 6.82 -2.40 -13.80
N ASP A 190 7.17 -1.60 -12.82
CA ASP A 190 8.30 -0.67 -12.89
C ASP A 190 9.22 -0.78 -11.66
N ASP A 191 10.32 -0.04 -11.67
CA ASP A 191 11.31 -0.03 -10.59
C ASP A 191 10.71 0.34 -9.23
N ALA A 192 9.69 1.22 -9.20
CA ALA A 192 9.05 1.64 -7.96
C ALA A 192 8.27 0.49 -7.35
N VAL A 193 7.33 -0.12 -8.12
CA VAL A 193 6.52 -1.26 -7.65
C VAL A 193 7.40 -2.46 -7.32
N TYR A 194 8.43 -2.75 -8.15
CA TYR A 194 9.41 -3.79 -7.86
C TYR A 194 10.04 -3.62 -6.47
N SER A 195 10.46 -2.40 -6.15
CA SER A 195 11.14 -2.10 -4.88
C SER A 195 10.20 -2.05 -3.67
N LEU A 196 8.88 -2.02 -3.88
CA LEU A 196 7.87 -2.06 -2.81
C LEU A 196 7.44 -3.48 -2.43
N GLN A 197 7.90 -4.51 -3.11
CA GLN A 197 7.62 -5.89 -2.71
C GLN A 197 8.12 -6.17 -1.29
N THR A 198 7.35 -6.95 -0.53
CA THR A 198 7.60 -7.13 0.91
C THR A 198 8.96 -7.72 1.23
N SER A 199 9.46 -8.64 0.41
CA SER A 199 10.79 -9.22 0.60
C SER A 199 11.93 -8.28 0.18
N TYR A 200 11.73 -7.45 -0.85
CA TYR A 200 12.67 -6.39 -1.20
C TYR A 200 12.82 -5.42 -0.03
N MET A 201 11.68 -4.98 0.52
CA MET A 201 11.67 -4.09 1.69
C MET A 201 12.26 -4.75 2.93
N ALA A 202 12.07 -6.06 3.15
CA ALA A 202 12.73 -6.78 4.24
C ALA A 202 14.27 -6.74 4.10
N ASN A 203 14.79 -6.87 2.88
CA ASN A 203 16.21 -6.70 2.60
C ASN A 203 16.66 -5.24 2.85
N PHE A 204 15.92 -4.25 2.33
CA PHE A 204 16.21 -2.85 2.56
C PHE A 204 16.23 -2.49 4.06
N ARG A 205 15.26 -2.98 4.86
CA ARG A 205 15.26 -2.82 6.32
C ARG A 205 16.53 -3.38 6.96
N SER A 206 16.98 -4.56 6.51
CA SER A 206 18.19 -5.20 7.05
C SER A 206 19.46 -4.37 6.84
N GLN A 207 19.53 -3.64 5.74
CA GLN A 207 20.66 -2.78 5.37
C GLN A 207 20.57 -1.37 6.00
N THR A 208 19.36 -0.92 6.38
CA THR A 208 19.07 0.47 6.72
C THR A 208 18.88 0.68 8.22
N ASP A 209 18.07 -0.15 8.90
CA ASP A 209 17.56 0.15 10.24
C ASP A 209 18.61 0.13 11.34
N ASN A 210 19.71 -0.59 11.14
CA ASN A 210 20.82 -0.69 12.11
C ASN A 210 21.88 0.41 11.94
N ARG A 211 21.78 1.24 10.91
CA ARG A 211 22.71 2.34 10.69
C ARG A 211 22.48 3.47 11.69
N THR A 212 23.54 4.17 12.06
CA THR A 212 23.45 5.30 13.02
C THR A 212 22.65 6.46 12.47
N GLU A 213 22.69 6.66 11.15
CA GLU A 213 21.99 7.69 10.41
C GLU A 213 20.47 7.54 10.56
N SER A 214 19.95 6.31 10.65
CA SER A 214 18.51 6.04 10.82
C SER A 214 17.92 6.68 12.07
N ARG A 215 18.75 6.86 13.11
CA ARG A 215 18.34 7.45 14.40
C ARG A 215 18.75 8.92 14.56
N SER A 216 19.36 9.51 13.52
CA SER A 216 19.83 10.89 13.55
C SER A 216 18.69 11.90 13.34
N THR A 217 17.59 11.46 12.73
CA THR A 217 16.41 12.26 12.45
C THR A 217 15.20 11.63 13.13
N LYS A 218 14.36 12.45 13.77
CA LYS A 218 13.12 11.99 14.40
C LYS A 218 12.09 11.69 13.30
N THR A 219 11.58 10.46 13.24
CA THR A 219 10.59 10.03 12.26
C THR A 219 9.28 9.70 12.95
N TYR A 220 8.21 10.42 12.61
CA TYR A 220 6.83 10.12 13.00
C TYR A 220 6.15 9.32 11.90
N MET A 221 5.47 8.26 12.28
CA MET A 221 4.72 7.38 11.37
C MET A 221 3.23 7.54 11.62
N ALA A 222 2.44 7.63 10.58
CA ALA A 222 0.99 7.63 10.61
C ALA A 222 0.43 6.58 9.65
N ALA A 223 -0.75 6.04 9.95
CA ALA A 223 -1.43 5.05 9.13
C ALA A 223 -2.92 5.42 8.97
N GLY A 224 -3.46 5.20 7.79
CA GLY A 224 -4.89 5.11 7.54
C GLY A 224 -5.41 3.70 7.88
N THR A 225 -6.70 3.58 8.11
CA THR A 225 -7.41 2.30 8.36
C THR A 225 -8.77 2.27 7.67
N GLY A 226 -9.03 3.17 6.73
CA GLY A 226 -10.28 3.29 6.00
C GLY A 226 -10.10 3.05 4.51
N ASP A 227 -11.22 2.84 3.86
CA ASP A 227 -11.32 2.70 2.40
C ASP A 227 -12.04 3.91 1.78
N ASP A 228 -12.16 3.91 0.45
CA ASP A 228 -12.95 4.89 -0.30
C ASP A 228 -14.41 4.42 -0.51
N GLY A 229 -14.82 3.38 0.20
CA GLY A 229 -16.17 2.80 0.19
C GLY A 229 -16.26 1.49 -0.58
N MET A 230 -17.37 0.77 -0.32
CA MET A 230 -17.68 -0.51 -0.96
C MET A 230 -17.71 -0.33 -2.48
N PHE A 231 -17.08 -1.27 -3.20
CA PHE A 231 -16.90 -1.24 -4.67
C PHE A 231 -16.00 -0.10 -5.19
N SER A 232 -15.21 0.53 -4.31
CA SER A 232 -14.11 1.38 -4.77
C SER A 232 -12.98 0.52 -5.35
N PRO A 233 -12.12 1.09 -6.23
CA PRO A 233 -10.96 0.38 -6.75
C PRO A 233 -9.96 -0.11 -5.68
N THR A 234 -10.03 0.44 -4.47
CA THR A 234 -9.19 0.04 -3.32
C THR A 234 -9.80 -1.06 -2.46
N TRP A 235 -11.09 -1.33 -2.64
CA TRP A 235 -11.82 -2.24 -1.76
C TRP A 235 -11.24 -3.67 -1.73
N PHE A 236 -10.80 -4.21 -2.88
CA PHE A 236 -10.18 -5.54 -2.94
C PHE A 236 -8.89 -5.65 -2.12
N ALA A 237 -8.22 -4.51 -1.89
CA ALA A 237 -6.95 -4.48 -1.17
C ALA A 237 -7.11 -4.99 0.27
N HIS A 238 -8.26 -4.72 0.92
CA HIS A 238 -8.55 -5.20 2.27
C HIS A 238 -8.61 -6.73 2.38
N ALA A 239 -8.92 -7.43 1.28
CA ALA A 239 -8.87 -8.89 1.26
C ALA A 239 -7.44 -9.44 1.20
N VAL A 240 -6.49 -8.66 0.72
CA VAL A 240 -5.11 -9.06 0.44
C VAL A 240 -4.13 -8.54 1.48
N LEU A 241 -4.34 -7.31 1.96
CA LEU A 241 -3.46 -6.67 2.94
C LEU A 241 -3.69 -7.27 4.35
N PRO A 242 -2.65 -7.56 5.12
CA PRO A 242 -2.81 -8.19 6.42
C PRO A 242 -3.28 -7.19 7.49
N GLY A 243 -4.40 -7.49 8.14
CA GLY A 243 -4.94 -6.72 9.25
C GLY A 243 -5.59 -5.41 8.82
N GLU A 244 -5.55 -4.39 9.67
CA GLU A 244 -6.07 -3.05 9.32
C GLU A 244 -5.16 -2.40 8.26
N ASP A 245 -5.76 -1.74 7.27
CA ASP A 245 -5.07 -1.09 6.15
C ASP A 245 -5.87 0.12 5.63
N ASP A 246 -5.28 0.85 4.69
CA ASP A 246 -5.89 2.04 4.08
C ASP A 246 -6.22 1.88 2.58
N GLY A 247 -6.30 0.63 2.12
CA GLY A 247 -6.51 0.28 0.72
C GLY A 247 -5.22 0.15 -0.11
N ALA A 248 -4.05 0.46 0.45
CA ALA A 248 -2.76 0.32 -0.22
C ALA A 248 -1.64 -0.18 0.70
N VAL A 249 -1.69 0.16 1.98
CA VAL A 249 -0.63 -0.12 2.96
C VAL A 249 -1.24 -0.58 4.28
N SER A 250 -0.83 -1.74 4.78
CA SER A 250 -1.26 -2.21 6.10
C SER A 250 -0.68 -1.36 7.22
N VAL A 251 -1.41 -1.25 8.34
CA VAL A 251 -0.96 -0.55 9.56
C VAL A 251 0.36 -1.13 10.07
N ASP A 252 0.55 -2.44 9.96
CA ASP A 252 1.80 -3.10 10.35
C ASP A 252 2.98 -2.66 9.48
N SER A 253 2.75 -2.49 8.17
CA SER A 253 3.75 -1.95 7.25
C SER A 253 4.02 -0.47 7.52
N ALA A 254 2.99 0.36 7.67
CA ALA A 254 3.13 1.78 7.94
C ALA A 254 3.94 2.05 9.24
N PHE A 255 3.75 1.24 10.27
CA PHE A 255 4.51 1.32 11.53
C PHE A 255 5.77 0.44 11.56
N GLY A 256 6.30 0.06 10.42
CA GLY A 256 7.39 -0.89 10.28
C GLY A 256 8.76 -0.44 10.78
N LEU A 257 8.99 0.85 11.10
CA LEU A 257 10.28 1.32 11.62
C LEU A 257 10.40 1.07 13.11
N THR A 258 11.34 0.23 13.52
CA THR A 258 11.58 -0.09 14.94
C THR A 258 12.06 1.11 15.76
N TYR A 259 12.59 2.14 15.13
CA TYR A 259 13.06 3.38 15.75
C TYR A 259 12.11 4.56 15.52
N GLY A 260 11.07 4.38 14.73
CA GLY A 260 10.07 5.40 14.43
C GLY A 260 9.11 5.62 15.61
N ILE A 261 8.43 6.75 15.59
CA ILE A 261 7.46 7.16 16.61
C ILE A 261 6.08 7.02 15.99
N LYS A 262 5.24 6.13 16.52
CA LYS A 262 3.83 6.04 16.11
C LYS A 262 3.13 7.35 16.44
N SER A 263 2.58 8.01 15.42
CA SER A 263 1.95 9.32 15.53
C SER A 263 0.45 9.22 15.73
N PHE A 264 -0.24 8.60 14.79
CA PHE A 264 -1.67 8.34 14.84
C PHE A 264 -2.05 7.23 13.85
N THR A 265 -3.22 6.62 14.09
CA THR A 265 -4.04 5.91 13.11
C THR A 265 -5.34 6.68 12.95
N LYS A 266 -5.93 6.66 11.75
CA LYS A 266 -7.20 7.30 11.48
C LYS A 266 -7.96 6.50 10.42
N ASP A 267 -9.27 6.40 10.60
CA ASP A 267 -10.18 5.77 9.66
C ASP A 267 -10.35 6.67 8.42
N ILE A 268 -9.44 6.52 7.48
CA ILE A 268 -9.32 7.27 6.21
C ILE A 268 -8.51 6.43 5.22
N SER A 269 -8.79 6.60 3.92
CA SER A 269 -8.08 5.92 2.84
C SER A 269 -6.65 6.44 2.63
N HIS A 270 -5.90 5.70 1.79
CA HIS A 270 -4.51 6.00 1.45
C HIS A 270 -4.31 7.41 0.85
N GLY A 271 -5.24 7.86 0.00
CA GLY A 271 -5.22 9.21 -0.56
C GLY A 271 -5.62 10.28 0.44
N GLN A 272 -6.60 9.99 1.31
CA GLN A 272 -7.12 10.94 2.27
C GLN A 272 -6.13 11.32 3.37
N ILE A 273 -5.15 10.48 3.69
CA ILE A 273 -4.16 10.79 4.74
C ILE A 273 -3.26 11.98 4.36
N ALA A 274 -3.12 12.28 3.06
CA ALA A 274 -2.38 13.44 2.55
C ALA A 274 -3.26 14.69 2.36
N LYS A 275 -4.55 14.65 2.77
CA LYS A 275 -5.47 15.80 2.71
C LYS A 275 -5.46 16.57 4.03
N ALA A 276 -5.37 17.90 3.92
CA ALA A 276 -5.19 18.78 5.08
C ALA A 276 -6.38 18.74 6.05
N SER A 277 -7.61 18.67 5.53
CA SER A 277 -8.84 18.58 6.35
C SER A 277 -8.87 17.32 7.23
N HIS A 278 -8.16 16.27 6.82
CA HIS A 278 -8.11 15.02 7.56
C HIS A 278 -7.00 14.97 8.60
N THR A 279 -5.79 15.49 8.31
CA THR A 279 -4.62 15.14 9.11
C THR A 279 -3.69 16.31 9.46
N TRP A 280 -3.88 17.52 8.91
CA TRP A 280 -3.02 18.66 9.22
C TRP A 280 -2.92 18.94 10.72
N ASP A 281 -4.02 18.95 11.44
CA ASP A 281 -4.08 19.21 12.89
C ASP A 281 -3.35 18.13 13.73
N LEU A 282 -3.12 16.94 13.17
CA LEU A 282 -2.39 15.85 13.80
C LEU A 282 -0.87 15.93 13.50
N VAL A 283 -0.50 16.54 12.39
CA VAL A 283 0.87 16.68 11.90
C VAL A 283 1.51 17.98 12.39
N GLU A 284 0.83 19.13 12.22
CA GLU A 284 1.37 20.46 12.51
C GLU A 284 1.98 20.61 13.92
N PRO A 285 1.34 20.12 15.00
CA PRO A 285 1.89 20.26 16.36
C PRO A 285 3.24 19.57 16.57
N LYS A 286 3.61 18.65 15.66
CA LYS A 286 4.86 17.90 15.70
C LYS A 286 5.93 18.43 14.74
N LEU A 287 5.63 19.50 13.99
CA LEU A 287 6.59 20.24 13.19
C LEU A 287 7.46 21.09 14.13
N GLN A 288 8.68 20.68 14.35
CA GLN A 288 9.57 21.32 15.31
C GLN A 288 10.65 22.15 14.63
N LYS A 289 10.93 23.34 15.16
CA LYS A 289 12.19 24.05 14.88
C LYS A 289 13.35 23.19 15.41
N ALA A 290 14.48 23.21 14.74
CA ALA A 290 15.69 22.52 15.18
C ALA A 290 16.05 22.99 16.60
N SER A 291 15.67 22.24 17.63
CA SER A 291 16.11 22.45 18.99
C SER A 291 17.28 21.52 19.30
N ILE A 292 18.33 22.10 19.86
CA ILE A 292 19.49 21.37 20.36
C ILE A 292 19.03 20.52 21.55
N SER A 293 19.15 19.18 21.39
CA SER A 293 18.98 18.13 22.38
C SER A 293 17.57 17.72 22.84
N GLU A 294 17.05 16.68 22.20
CA GLU A 294 16.37 15.59 22.94
C GLU A 294 16.95 14.26 22.46
N ARG A 295 17.56 13.53 23.38
CA ARG A 295 18.15 12.21 23.11
C ARG A 295 17.03 11.21 22.85
N ALA A 296 17.13 10.49 21.75
CA ALA A 296 16.28 9.35 21.44
C ALA A 296 16.27 8.35 22.62
N ASN A 297 15.07 7.97 23.06
CA ASN A 297 14.87 6.95 24.08
C ASN A 297 15.44 5.61 23.58
N LYS A 298 16.14 4.91 24.46
CA LYS A 298 16.62 3.55 24.22
C LYS A 298 15.42 2.62 23.98
N VAL A 299 15.26 2.17 22.75
CA VAL A 299 14.34 1.10 22.39
C VAL A 299 14.97 -0.23 22.83
N SER A 300 14.19 -1.05 23.55
CA SER A 300 14.55 -2.41 23.95
C SER A 300 14.82 -3.26 22.69
N LYS A 301 15.87 -4.08 22.77
CA LYS A 301 16.17 -5.08 21.74
C LYS A 301 15.16 -6.22 21.86
N ASP A 302 14.08 -6.14 21.12
CA ASP A 302 13.25 -7.32 20.91
C ASP A 302 13.89 -8.18 19.82
N LYS A 303 14.32 -9.37 20.24
CA LYS A 303 14.79 -10.40 19.34
C LYS A 303 13.57 -11.22 18.90
N SER A 304 12.78 -10.72 17.97
CA SER A 304 11.78 -11.54 17.34
C SER A 304 12.47 -12.53 16.40
N LYS A 305 12.28 -13.81 16.64
CA LYS A 305 12.52 -14.85 15.63
C LYS A 305 11.40 -14.69 14.61
N SER A 306 11.72 -14.15 13.45
CA SER A 306 10.78 -13.98 12.36
C SER A 306 10.50 -15.31 11.69
N SER A 307 9.48 -16.02 12.15
CA SER A 307 8.65 -16.82 11.25
C SER A 307 7.46 -15.93 10.89
N THR A 308 7.30 -15.56 9.63
CA THR A 308 6.09 -14.90 9.17
C THR A 308 4.97 -15.93 9.16
N VAL A 309 3.90 -15.66 9.89
CA VAL A 309 2.62 -16.38 9.77
C VAL A 309 1.71 -15.42 9.03
N GLU A 310 1.24 -15.79 7.86
CA GLU A 310 0.27 -15.05 7.06
C GLU A 310 -1.02 -15.88 7.02
N GLU A 311 -2.15 -15.25 7.20
CA GLU A 311 -3.47 -15.87 7.06
C GLU A 311 -3.96 -15.62 5.63
N SER A 312 -4.59 -16.60 4.99
CA SER A 312 -5.18 -16.46 3.66
C SER A 312 -6.66 -16.86 3.71
N SER A 313 -7.51 -15.91 3.34
CA SER A 313 -8.95 -16.08 3.12
C SER A 313 -9.34 -15.69 1.70
N VAL A 314 -8.39 -15.73 0.75
CA VAL A 314 -8.61 -15.28 -0.62
C VAL A 314 -8.48 -16.40 -1.63
N ILE A 315 -9.18 -16.22 -2.74
CA ILE A 315 -9.07 -17.01 -3.96
C ILE A 315 -8.61 -16.07 -5.07
N LEU A 316 -7.48 -16.39 -5.70
CA LEU A 316 -6.86 -15.57 -6.73
C LEU A 316 -6.91 -16.31 -8.07
N ARG A 317 -7.35 -15.64 -9.14
CA ARG A 317 -7.29 -16.13 -10.51
C ARG A 317 -6.78 -15.02 -11.41
N GLY A 318 -6.16 -15.41 -12.52
CA GLY A 318 -5.75 -14.41 -13.49
C GLY A 318 -4.94 -14.99 -14.62
N GLY A 319 -4.97 -14.29 -15.74
CA GLY A 319 -4.32 -14.72 -16.96
C GLY A 319 -4.65 -13.82 -18.15
N GLU A 320 -4.19 -14.26 -19.33
CA GLU A 320 -4.55 -13.63 -20.62
C GLU A 320 -5.97 -14.05 -21.02
N VAL A 321 -6.70 -13.14 -21.65
CA VAL A 321 -8.03 -13.37 -22.25
C VAL A 321 -7.90 -13.21 -23.76
N GLU A 322 -7.74 -14.33 -24.46
CA GLU A 322 -7.73 -14.34 -25.95
C GLU A 322 -9.14 -14.31 -26.54
N ASP A 323 -10.07 -15.12 -25.97
CA ASP A 323 -11.50 -15.16 -26.29
C ASP A 323 -12.32 -15.33 -25.00
N ASN A 324 -12.36 -16.54 -24.47
CA ASN A 324 -13.10 -16.91 -23.26
C ASN A 324 -12.19 -17.69 -22.34
N VAL A 325 -12.16 -17.28 -21.06
CA VAL A 325 -11.46 -18.00 -20.00
C VAL A 325 -12.47 -18.50 -18.98
N SER A 326 -12.27 -19.71 -18.50
CA SER A 326 -13.10 -20.33 -17.45
C SER A 326 -12.17 -20.85 -16.36
N GLU A 327 -12.36 -20.36 -15.14
CA GLU A 327 -11.60 -20.75 -13.95
C GLU A 327 -12.53 -21.32 -12.90
N THR A 328 -12.11 -22.37 -12.21
CA THR A 328 -12.92 -23.00 -11.16
C THR A 328 -12.26 -22.92 -9.80
N PHE A 329 -13.08 -22.95 -8.75
CA PHE A 329 -12.66 -23.00 -7.35
C PHE A 329 -13.78 -23.56 -6.49
N PHE A 330 -13.47 -24.00 -5.27
CA PHE A 330 -14.44 -24.56 -4.34
C PHE A 330 -14.70 -23.58 -3.19
N LEU A 331 -15.98 -23.42 -2.84
CA LEU A 331 -16.44 -22.79 -1.62
C LEU A 331 -17.11 -23.83 -0.71
N GLU A 332 -16.81 -23.77 0.57
CA GLU A 332 -17.45 -24.58 1.61
C GLU A 332 -18.73 -23.92 2.12
N SER A 333 -19.52 -24.66 2.90
CA SER A 333 -20.66 -24.11 3.64
C SER A 333 -20.20 -23.29 4.87
N GLY A 334 -21.08 -22.41 5.37
CA GLY A 334 -20.78 -21.59 6.55
C GLY A 334 -20.02 -20.29 6.24
N ILE A 335 -19.83 -19.97 4.96
CA ILE A 335 -19.38 -18.66 4.53
C ILE A 335 -20.54 -17.68 4.66
N ASP A 336 -20.33 -16.57 5.35
CA ASP A 336 -21.34 -15.52 5.49
C ASP A 336 -21.46 -14.70 4.20
N GLN A 337 -20.32 -14.37 3.58
CA GLN A 337 -20.26 -13.57 2.36
C GLN A 337 -19.06 -13.95 1.50
N PHE A 338 -19.27 -14.04 0.19
CA PHE A 338 -18.23 -14.13 -0.82
C PHE A 338 -18.24 -12.89 -1.70
N ASN A 339 -17.16 -12.14 -1.67
CA ASN A 339 -16.99 -10.92 -2.43
C ASN A 339 -15.94 -11.13 -3.50
N LEU A 340 -16.28 -10.82 -4.74
CA LEU A 340 -15.40 -10.99 -5.88
C LEU A 340 -15.19 -9.66 -6.57
N ASP A 341 -13.93 -9.28 -6.77
CA ASP A 341 -13.51 -8.22 -7.67
C ASP A 341 -12.63 -8.81 -8.77
N THR A 342 -13.09 -8.69 -10.01
CA THR A 342 -12.31 -9.07 -11.18
C THR A 342 -11.90 -7.83 -11.94
N MET A 343 -10.61 -7.60 -12.02
CA MET A 343 -10.02 -6.47 -12.71
C MET A 343 -9.64 -6.85 -14.14
N THR A 344 -9.92 -5.97 -15.09
CA THR A 344 -9.55 -6.13 -16.52
C THR A 344 -8.96 -4.82 -17.07
N SER A 345 -8.33 -4.85 -18.24
CA SER A 345 -7.84 -3.61 -18.86
C SER A 345 -8.86 -2.98 -19.80
N SER A 346 -9.84 -3.75 -20.28
CA SER A 346 -10.86 -3.33 -21.24
C SER A 346 -12.23 -3.19 -20.61
N GLU A 347 -12.96 -2.14 -20.99
CA GLU A 347 -14.38 -1.95 -20.63
C GLU A 347 -15.32 -2.90 -21.38
N ASP A 348 -14.86 -3.55 -22.47
CA ASP A 348 -15.67 -4.45 -23.28
C ASP A 348 -15.67 -5.90 -22.73
N THR A 349 -14.78 -6.21 -21.79
CA THR A 349 -14.71 -7.53 -21.15
C THR A 349 -15.91 -7.77 -20.25
N VAL A 350 -16.50 -8.96 -20.35
CA VAL A 350 -17.65 -9.40 -19.55
C VAL A 350 -17.22 -10.44 -18.52
N VAL A 351 -17.64 -10.25 -17.30
CA VAL A 351 -17.35 -11.15 -16.19
C VAL A 351 -18.63 -11.71 -15.61
N THR A 352 -18.71 -13.03 -15.49
CA THR A 352 -19.83 -13.75 -14.86
C THR A 352 -19.32 -14.81 -13.90
N LEU A 353 -20.08 -15.07 -12.85
CA LEU A 353 -19.82 -16.10 -11.87
C LEU A 353 -20.99 -17.10 -11.87
N ILE A 354 -20.71 -18.40 -11.92
CA ILE A 354 -21.70 -19.45 -11.98
C ILE A 354 -21.59 -20.31 -10.72
N SER A 355 -22.73 -20.46 -10.00
CA SER A 355 -22.81 -21.28 -8.80
C SER A 355 -22.86 -22.79 -9.11
N PRO A 356 -22.66 -23.67 -8.12
CA PRO A 356 -22.79 -25.13 -8.28
C PRO A 356 -24.15 -25.55 -8.80
N SER A 357 -25.24 -24.84 -8.46
CA SER A 357 -26.59 -25.11 -8.97
C SER A 357 -26.88 -24.53 -10.35
N GLY A 358 -25.92 -23.78 -10.95
CA GLY A 358 -26.02 -23.16 -12.26
C GLY A 358 -26.65 -21.77 -12.29
N ASN A 359 -26.80 -21.12 -11.13
CA ASN A 359 -27.20 -19.70 -11.10
C ASN A 359 -26.06 -18.84 -11.64
N VAL A 360 -26.42 -17.85 -12.45
CA VAL A 360 -25.47 -16.91 -13.08
C VAL A 360 -25.57 -15.55 -12.40
N TYR A 361 -24.44 -15.04 -11.96
CA TYR A 361 -24.27 -13.70 -11.36
C TYR A 361 -23.50 -12.83 -12.37
N GLU A 362 -24.11 -11.74 -12.81
CA GLU A 362 -23.46 -10.77 -13.67
C GLU A 362 -22.78 -9.71 -12.81
N ALA A 363 -21.58 -9.31 -13.20
CA ALA A 363 -20.83 -8.32 -12.42
C ALA A 363 -21.35 -6.90 -12.61
N ASP A 364 -21.43 -6.16 -11.50
CA ASP A 364 -21.56 -4.71 -11.53
C ASP A 364 -20.21 -4.07 -11.89
N ARG A 365 -20.20 -3.14 -12.83
CA ARG A 365 -18.98 -2.48 -13.28
C ARG A 365 -18.77 -1.13 -12.62
N SER A 366 -17.54 -0.87 -12.19
CA SER A 366 -17.14 0.50 -11.90
C SER A 366 -16.57 1.18 -13.16
N GLU A 367 -16.84 2.47 -13.33
CA GLU A 367 -16.07 3.28 -14.27
C GLU A 367 -14.60 3.35 -13.80
N LYS A 368 -13.65 3.40 -14.76
CA LYS A 368 -12.24 3.63 -14.44
C LYS A 368 -12.08 4.85 -13.53
N SER A 369 -11.31 4.70 -12.47
CA SER A 369 -11.01 5.83 -11.58
C SER A 369 -10.35 6.96 -12.37
N LYS A 370 -10.94 8.16 -12.35
CA LYS A 370 -10.43 9.36 -13.01
C LYS A 370 -9.56 10.22 -12.08
N SER A 371 -9.29 9.75 -10.85
CA SER A 371 -8.48 10.49 -9.89
C SER A 371 -7.00 10.42 -10.27
N GLU A 372 -6.44 11.54 -10.72
CA GLU A 372 -4.99 11.66 -11.00
C GLU A 372 -4.13 11.62 -9.71
N ASP A 373 -4.76 11.77 -8.56
CA ASP A 373 -4.08 12.01 -7.27
C ASP A 373 -3.92 10.74 -6.42
N GLU A 374 -4.44 9.57 -6.84
CA GLU A 374 -4.40 8.33 -6.07
C GLU A 374 -3.37 7.34 -6.64
N PRO A 375 -2.31 7.04 -5.88
CA PRO A 375 -1.25 6.12 -6.32
C PRO A 375 -1.66 4.67 -6.03
N GLU A 376 -2.42 4.05 -6.90
CA GLU A 376 -2.81 2.65 -6.80
C GLU A 376 -2.22 1.83 -7.92
N ILE A 377 -1.81 0.60 -7.59
CA ILE A 377 -1.17 -0.29 -8.56
C ILE A 377 -2.14 -0.69 -9.67
N PHE A 378 -3.43 -0.89 -9.34
CA PHE A 378 -4.46 -1.32 -10.28
C PHE A 378 -5.52 -0.25 -10.60
N LYS A 379 -5.29 1.03 -10.28
CA LYS A 379 -6.27 2.11 -10.47
C LYS A 379 -6.78 2.30 -11.90
N ASP A 380 -5.99 1.91 -12.89
CA ASP A 380 -6.35 2.03 -14.32
C ASP A 380 -7.12 0.80 -14.83
N ALA A 381 -7.38 -0.19 -13.97
CA ALA A 381 -8.19 -1.35 -14.30
C ALA A 381 -9.68 -1.00 -14.32
N VAL A 382 -10.45 -1.80 -15.05
CA VAL A 382 -11.91 -1.85 -14.95
C VAL A 382 -12.25 -2.90 -13.90
N HIS A 383 -13.01 -2.52 -12.89
CA HIS A 383 -13.40 -3.41 -11.81
C HIS A 383 -14.80 -3.97 -12.04
N HIS A 384 -14.95 -5.27 -11.85
CA HIS A 384 -16.17 -6.04 -12.00
C HIS A 384 -16.49 -6.71 -10.66
N PHE A 385 -17.52 -6.22 -9.96
CA PHE A 385 -17.87 -6.65 -8.62
C PHE A 385 -19.05 -7.63 -8.61
N ILE A 386 -18.92 -8.71 -7.85
CA ILE A 386 -20.00 -9.66 -7.54
C ILE A 386 -19.99 -9.91 -6.04
N GLU A 387 -21.14 -9.80 -5.41
CA GLU A 387 -21.35 -10.13 -4.01
C GLU A 387 -22.36 -11.27 -3.90
N VAL A 388 -22.03 -12.28 -3.12
CA VAL A 388 -22.91 -13.42 -2.86
C VAL A 388 -23.02 -13.64 -1.36
N GLU A 389 -24.20 -13.39 -0.80
CA GLU A 389 -24.53 -13.72 0.59
C GLU A 389 -24.79 -15.23 0.73
N GLU A 390 -24.26 -15.87 1.78
CA GLU A 390 -24.42 -17.29 2.09
C GLU A 390 -24.22 -18.18 0.82
N PRO A 391 -23.01 -18.17 0.19
CA PRO A 391 -22.78 -18.89 -1.06
C PRO A 391 -22.99 -20.40 -0.91
N GLU A 392 -23.50 -21.04 -1.97
CA GLU A 392 -23.66 -22.50 -2.02
C GLU A 392 -22.29 -23.19 -1.90
N ALA A 393 -22.20 -24.27 -1.09
CA ALA A 393 -21.02 -25.12 -1.09
C ALA A 393 -20.87 -25.89 -2.40
N GLY A 394 -19.67 -25.97 -2.93
CA GLY A 394 -19.35 -26.71 -4.16
C GLY A 394 -18.44 -25.97 -5.12
N GLU A 395 -18.41 -26.45 -6.37
CA GLU A 395 -17.57 -25.89 -7.43
C GLU A 395 -18.24 -24.68 -8.07
N TRP A 396 -17.57 -23.53 -8.00
CA TRP A 396 -17.94 -22.27 -8.66
C TRP A 396 -17.09 -22.06 -9.90
N THR A 397 -17.67 -21.42 -10.91
CA THR A 397 -16.99 -21.14 -12.17
C THR A 397 -17.01 -19.64 -12.46
N LEU A 398 -15.82 -19.03 -12.57
CA LEU A 398 -15.65 -17.70 -13.13
C LEU A 398 -15.56 -17.83 -14.65
N GLN A 399 -16.30 -17.00 -15.38
CA GLN A 399 -16.17 -16.84 -16.83
C GLN A 399 -15.79 -15.40 -17.16
N VAL A 400 -14.75 -15.24 -17.96
CA VAL A 400 -14.26 -13.95 -18.47
C VAL A 400 -14.26 -14.00 -19.97
N GLU A 401 -15.10 -13.17 -20.60
CA GLU A 401 -15.27 -13.10 -22.05
C GLU A 401 -14.73 -11.77 -22.55
N GLY A 402 -13.76 -11.82 -23.46
CA GLY A 402 -13.12 -10.64 -24.03
C GLY A 402 -12.11 -11.02 -25.11
N SER A 403 -11.43 -10.04 -25.68
CA SER A 403 -10.36 -10.29 -26.66
C SER A 403 -9.18 -9.34 -26.42
N ASP A 404 -7.98 -9.89 -26.55
CA ASP A 404 -6.72 -9.15 -26.36
C ASP A 404 -6.64 -8.41 -25.00
N ASP A 405 -7.12 -9.06 -23.93
CA ASP A 405 -7.18 -8.52 -22.57
C ASP A 405 -6.43 -9.42 -21.58
N ALA A 406 -6.39 -9.01 -20.33
CA ALA A 406 -5.99 -9.83 -19.20
C ALA A 406 -6.91 -9.55 -18.01
N PHE A 407 -7.06 -10.53 -17.15
CA PHE A 407 -7.84 -10.38 -15.93
C PHE A 407 -7.03 -10.76 -14.70
N PHE A 408 -7.45 -10.19 -13.58
CA PHE A 408 -7.02 -10.58 -12.23
C PHE A 408 -8.22 -10.54 -11.30
N MET A 409 -8.54 -11.67 -10.70
CA MET A 409 -9.65 -11.85 -9.76
C MET A 409 -9.13 -11.98 -8.34
N VAL A 410 -9.75 -11.25 -7.43
CA VAL A 410 -9.64 -11.44 -5.98
C VAL A 410 -11.02 -11.80 -5.46
N GLY A 411 -11.17 -13.04 -4.99
CA GLY A 411 -12.35 -13.50 -4.25
C GLY A 411 -12.03 -13.51 -2.76
N SER A 412 -12.74 -12.74 -1.95
CA SER A 412 -12.58 -12.73 -0.49
C SER A 412 -13.71 -13.53 0.17
N VAL A 413 -13.33 -14.34 1.15
CA VAL A 413 -14.24 -15.20 1.90
C VAL A 413 -14.37 -14.63 3.31
N ASP A 414 -15.59 -14.24 3.69
CA ASP A 414 -15.92 -13.83 5.05
C ASP A 414 -16.64 -14.99 5.76
N GLY A 415 -16.07 -15.45 6.87
CA GLY A 415 -16.41 -16.74 7.47
C GLY A 415 -15.67 -17.92 6.83
N GLY A 416 -16.11 -19.15 7.09
CA GLY A 416 -15.51 -20.37 6.52
C GLY A 416 -14.16 -20.75 7.15
N GLU A 417 -13.39 -21.56 6.42
CA GLU A 417 -12.17 -22.19 6.92
C GLU A 417 -10.94 -21.30 6.78
N GLU A 418 -10.14 -21.22 7.85
CA GLU A 418 -8.90 -20.44 7.88
C GLU A 418 -7.71 -21.26 7.38
N THR A 419 -6.85 -20.63 6.59
CA THR A 419 -5.58 -21.19 6.13
C THR A 419 -4.42 -20.32 6.58
N LYS A 420 -3.41 -20.92 7.24
CA LYS A 420 -2.23 -20.21 7.76
C LYS A 420 -0.97 -20.66 7.04
N VAL A 421 -0.24 -19.70 6.51
CA VAL A 421 1.03 -19.94 5.81
C VAL A 421 2.18 -19.60 6.73
N LYS A 422 3.12 -20.53 6.88
CA LYS A 422 4.36 -20.33 7.66
C LYS A 422 5.55 -20.51 6.73
N ALA A 423 6.34 -19.48 6.58
CA ALA A 423 7.57 -19.53 5.82
C ALA A 423 8.81 -19.36 6.71
N SER A 424 9.92 -19.96 6.30
CA SER A 424 11.15 -19.95 7.10
C SER A 424 11.75 -18.53 7.23
N LYS A 425 11.70 -17.72 6.18
CA LYS A 425 12.15 -16.31 6.15
C LYS A 425 11.85 -15.66 4.79
N LYS A 426 11.78 -14.33 4.72
CA LYS A 426 11.55 -13.59 3.47
C LYS A 426 12.85 -13.31 2.66
N VAL A 427 14.03 -13.37 3.25
CA VAL A 427 15.31 -13.08 2.56
C VAL A 427 16.27 -14.26 2.70
N PHE A 428 16.76 -14.74 1.58
CA PHE A 428 17.67 -15.88 1.47
C PHE A 428 18.98 -15.46 0.79
N LYS A 429 20.01 -16.25 1.04
CA LYS A 429 21.23 -16.25 0.20
C LYS A 429 21.06 -17.28 -0.91
N LYS A 430 21.73 -17.05 -2.05
CA LYS A 430 21.71 -17.98 -3.17
C LYS A 430 22.03 -19.41 -2.74
N GLY A 431 21.18 -20.35 -3.14
CA GLY A 431 21.34 -21.77 -2.86
C GLY A 431 20.93 -22.20 -1.44
N ASP A 432 20.38 -21.31 -0.61
CA ASP A 432 19.79 -21.67 0.68
C ASP A 432 18.63 -22.66 0.49
N LYS A 433 18.28 -23.36 1.56
CA LYS A 433 17.07 -24.18 1.62
C LYS A 433 15.92 -23.34 2.18
N ALA A 434 14.81 -23.33 1.48
CA ALA A 434 13.56 -22.74 1.92
C ALA A 434 12.58 -23.83 2.33
N LYS A 435 11.80 -23.55 3.36
CA LYS A 435 10.65 -24.33 3.78
C LYS A 435 9.45 -23.40 3.85
N ILE A 436 8.35 -23.82 3.21
CA ILE A 436 7.02 -23.24 3.38
C ILE A 436 6.11 -24.33 3.90
N SER A 437 5.23 -24.02 4.84
CA SER A 437 4.18 -24.94 5.29
C SER A 437 2.86 -24.21 5.36
N VAL A 438 1.79 -24.92 5.02
CA VAL A 438 0.42 -24.46 5.07
C VAL A 438 -0.32 -25.30 6.09
N ASP A 439 -0.88 -24.62 7.07
CA ASP A 439 -1.67 -25.20 8.15
C ASP A 439 -3.15 -24.87 7.84
N MET A 440 -3.94 -25.88 7.62
CA MET A 440 -5.37 -25.79 7.31
C MET A 440 -6.24 -26.15 8.52
N GLY A 441 -5.68 -26.03 9.72
CA GLY A 441 -6.38 -26.35 10.96
C GLY A 441 -6.62 -27.85 11.11
N LYS A 442 -7.88 -28.25 11.24
CA LYS A 442 -8.28 -29.67 11.37
C LYS A 442 -8.71 -30.30 10.04
N ASN A 443 -8.63 -29.54 8.96
CA ASN A 443 -9.15 -29.96 7.67
C ASN A 443 -8.19 -30.93 6.97
N GLU A 444 -8.75 -31.90 6.25
CA GLU A 444 -7.94 -32.78 5.42
C GLU A 444 -7.44 -32.05 4.18
N ILE A 445 -6.25 -32.38 3.72
CA ILE A 445 -5.66 -31.80 2.50
C ILE A 445 -5.89 -32.78 1.34
N ASP A 446 -6.61 -32.33 0.32
CA ASP A 446 -6.79 -33.13 -0.88
C ASP A 446 -5.53 -33.10 -1.76
N GLN A 447 -4.74 -34.16 -1.67
CA GLN A 447 -3.50 -34.29 -2.45
C GLN A 447 -3.75 -34.45 -3.96
N SER A 448 -4.94 -34.85 -4.39
CA SER A 448 -5.28 -35.05 -5.80
C SER A 448 -5.56 -33.74 -6.52
N LEU A 449 -5.95 -32.71 -5.74
CA LEU A 449 -6.26 -31.36 -6.22
C LEU A 449 -5.13 -30.34 -5.94
N LEU A 450 -3.99 -30.81 -5.39
CA LEU A 450 -2.82 -29.95 -5.25
C LEU A 450 -2.34 -29.51 -6.62
N GLU A 451 -2.62 -28.27 -6.97
CA GLU A 451 -2.01 -27.64 -8.11
C GLU A 451 -0.51 -27.48 -7.91
N LYS A 452 0.21 -27.43 -9.01
CA LYS A 452 1.65 -27.24 -8.95
C LYS A 452 1.96 -25.83 -8.50
N ALA A 453 2.76 -25.70 -7.45
CA ALA A 453 3.23 -24.40 -7.03
C ALA A 453 4.22 -23.83 -8.08
N ASN A 454 3.86 -22.71 -8.66
CA ASN A 454 4.64 -22.05 -9.68
C ASN A 454 5.60 -21.04 -9.05
N LEU A 455 6.90 -21.29 -9.23
CA LEU A 455 7.93 -20.33 -8.85
C LEU A 455 8.20 -19.39 -10.01
N THR A 456 7.94 -18.12 -9.80
CA THR A 456 8.20 -17.05 -10.77
C THR A 456 9.25 -16.10 -10.26
N ARG A 457 10.00 -15.43 -11.14
CA ARG A 457 10.89 -14.33 -10.80
C ARG A 457 10.21 -13.02 -11.12
N SER A 458 10.23 -12.09 -10.17
CA SER A 458 9.82 -10.71 -10.42
C SER A 458 10.88 -10.04 -11.31
N LEU A 459 10.45 -9.52 -12.46
CA LEU A 459 11.30 -8.79 -13.40
C LEU A 459 10.56 -7.52 -13.82
N ASN A 460 11.29 -6.42 -13.87
CA ASN A 460 10.75 -5.15 -14.35
C ASN A 460 10.49 -5.24 -15.86
N GLY A 461 9.27 -4.89 -16.31
CA GLY A 461 8.91 -4.85 -17.73
C GLY A 461 8.91 -6.19 -18.47
N GLU A 462 9.04 -7.33 -17.78
CA GLU A 462 8.97 -8.66 -18.38
C GLU A 462 7.74 -9.43 -17.90
N LYS A 463 7.17 -10.26 -18.79
CA LYS A 463 6.10 -11.20 -18.42
C LYS A 463 6.62 -12.18 -17.37
N ALA A 464 5.79 -12.46 -16.36
CA ALA A 464 6.09 -13.51 -15.39
C ALA A 464 6.25 -14.85 -16.12
N SER A 465 7.39 -15.51 -15.91
CA SER A 465 7.66 -16.83 -16.47
C SER A 465 7.85 -17.83 -15.33
N VAL A 466 7.23 -19.00 -15.45
CA VAL A 466 7.46 -20.10 -14.51
C VAL A 466 8.91 -20.59 -14.64
N LEU A 467 9.66 -20.47 -13.57
CA LEU A 467 11.07 -20.89 -13.53
C LEU A 467 11.21 -22.35 -13.10
N ASP A 468 10.39 -22.79 -12.16
CA ASP A 468 10.42 -24.14 -11.58
C ASP A 468 9.08 -24.46 -10.91
N GLU A 469 8.83 -25.75 -10.71
CA GLU A 469 7.68 -26.27 -9.95
C GLU A 469 8.17 -26.74 -8.57
N VAL A 470 7.60 -26.18 -7.52
CA VAL A 470 7.85 -26.64 -6.15
C VAL A 470 6.86 -27.74 -5.77
N LYS A 471 7.38 -28.89 -5.34
CA LYS A 471 6.57 -30.02 -4.91
C LYS A 471 6.26 -29.95 -3.43
N PHE A 472 5.01 -30.16 -3.10
CA PHE A 472 4.53 -30.25 -1.73
C PHE A 472 4.29 -31.71 -1.30
N ALA A 473 4.40 -31.94 -0.01
CA ALA A 473 4.06 -33.19 0.63
C ALA A 473 3.26 -32.91 1.91
N VAL A 474 2.22 -33.70 2.14
CA VAL A 474 1.48 -33.66 3.41
C VAL A 474 2.27 -34.40 4.47
N LYS A 475 2.47 -33.75 5.60
CA LYS A 475 3.15 -34.30 6.76
C LYS A 475 2.46 -33.81 8.04
N GLU A 476 1.91 -34.73 8.83
CA GLU A 476 1.28 -34.42 10.13
C GLU A 476 0.23 -33.29 10.02
N ASP A 477 -0.68 -33.38 9.06
CA ASP A 477 -1.75 -32.41 8.78
C ASP A 477 -1.27 -31.03 8.29
N GLU A 478 0.03 -30.86 8.01
CA GLU A 478 0.60 -29.68 7.34
C GLU A 478 1.01 -30.01 5.90
N LEU A 479 0.67 -29.13 4.97
CA LEU A 479 1.23 -29.14 3.63
C LEU A 479 2.63 -28.50 3.68
N THR A 480 3.66 -29.23 3.31
CA THR A 480 5.05 -28.75 3.39
C THR A 480 5.74 -28.78 2.03
N GLY A 481 6.23 -27.64 1.57
CA GLY A 481 7.13 -27.49 0.44
C GLY A 481 8.57 -27.24 0.90
N ASN A 482 9.52 -28.02 0.38
CA ASN A 482 10.94 -27.80 0.61
C ASN A 482 11.65 -27.65 -0.73
N PHE A 483 12.34 -26.57 -0.94
CA PHE A 483 13.05 -26.30 -2.18
C PHE A 483 14.39 -25.59 -1.95
N THR A 484 15.24 -25.61 -2.96
CA THR A 484 16.47 -24.80 -2.97
C THR A 484 16.15 -23.49 -3.67
N VAL A 485 16.37 -22.36 -3.00
CA VAL A 485 16.14 -21.07 -3.65
C VAL A 485 17.07 -20.90 -4.87
N PRO A 486 16.62 -20.14 -5.88
CA PRO A 486 17.44 -19.86 -7.06
C PRO A 486 18.81 -19.29 -6.74
N THR A 487 19.74 -19.44 -7.69
CA THR A 487 21.11 -18.93 -7.54
C THR A 487 21.28 -17.51 -8.06
N LYS A 488 20.36 -17.01 -8.89
CA LYS A 488 20.36 -15.63 -9.37
C LYS A 488 19.73 -14.73 -8.29
N PRO A 489 20.38 -13.63 -7.87
CA PRO A 489 19.77 -12.67 -6.96
C PRO A 489 18.53 -12.03 -7.60
N GLY A 490 17.53 -11.67 -6.79
CA GLY A 490 16.30 -11.08 -7.26
C GLY A 490 15.13 -11.33 -6.30
N VAL A 491 13.96 -10.87 -6.68
CA VAL A 491 12.69 -11.15 -5.99
C VAL A 491 11.94 -12.26 -6.71
N TYR A 492 11.30 -13.11 -5.95
CA TYR A 492 10.60 -14.30 -6.42
C TYR A 492 9.23 -14.42 -5.76
N ASN A 493 8.27 -14.94 -6.52
CA ASN A 493 6.94 -15.29 -6.04
C ASN A 493 6.70 -16.79 -6.22
N LEU A 494 6.17 -17.44 -5.19
CA LEU A 494 5.70 -18.81 -5.23
C LEU A 494 4.18 -18.77 -5.05
N SER A 495 3.46 -19.00 -6.16
CA SER A 495 2.00 -18.91 -6.23
C SER A 495 1.40 -20.29 -6.41
N PHE A 496 0.39 -20.65 -5.60
CA PHE A 496 -0.30 -21.93 -5.66
C PHE A 496 -1.65 -21.90 -4.92
N ASP A 497 -2.53 -22.82 -5.29
CA ASP A 497 -3.76 -23.09 -4.55
C ASP A 497 -3.58 -24.27 -3.59
N VAL A 498 -4.33 -24.23 -2.51
CA VAL A 498 -4.55 -25.36 -1.62
C VAL A 498 -6.02 -25.67 -1.60
N THR A 499 -6.35 -26.95 -1.76
CA THR A 499 -7.71 -27.44 -1.56
C THR A 499 -7.75 -28.28 -0.29
N GLY A 500 -8.57 -27.84 0.67
CA GLY A 500 -8.89 -28.58 1.89
C GLY A 500 -10.24 -29.25 1.78
N ILE A 501 -10.49 -30.20 2.69
CA ILE A 501 -11.78 -30.83 2.90
C ILE A 501 -12.16 -30.58 4.36
N ASN A 502 -13.26 -29.89 4.60
CA ASN A 502 -13.72 -29.54 5.94
C ASN A 502 -14.33 -30.76 6.68
N GLU A 503 -14.74 -30.59 7.94
CA GLU A 503 -15.32 -31.67 8.76
C GLU A 503 -16.64 -32.26 8.18
N ASP A 504 -17.34 -31.48 7.32
CA ASP A 504 -18.56 -31.91 6.63
C ASP A 504 -18.28 -32.63 5.29
N GLY A 505 -17.01 -32.78 4.91
CA GLY A 505 -16.56 -33.44 3.68
C GLY A 505 -16.63 -32.54 2.44
N GLU A 506 -16.73 -31.23 2.62
CA GLU A 506 -16.82 -30.25 1.52
C GLU A 506 -15.45 -29.73 1.15
N PRO A 507 -15.11 -29.68 -0.14
CA PRO A 507 -13.86 -29.07 -0.58
C PRO A 507 -13.92 -27.54 -0.52
N PHE A 508 -12.80 -26.91 -0.20
CA PHE A 508 -12.63 -25.46 -0.27
C PHE A 508 -11.25 -25.08 -0.81
N THR A 509 -11.18 -23.98 -1.53
CA THR A 509 -9.93 -23.47 -2.16
C THR A 509 -9.44 -22.21 -1.46
N ARG A 510 -8.12 -22.12 -1.22
CA ARG A 510 -7.43 -20.87 -0.81
C ARG A 510 -6.16 -20.69 -1.64
N SER A 511 -5.93 -19.48 -2.08
CA SER A 511 -4.74 -19.11 -2.88
C SER A 511 -3.65 -18.53 -2.01
N ILE A 512 -2.40 -18.87 -2.32
CA ILE A 512 -1.22 -18.48 -1.56
C ILE A 512 -0.20 -17.86 -2.51
N ASN A 513 0.26 -16.66 -2.22
CA ASN A 513 1.38 -16.01 -2.88
C ASN A 513 2.48 -15.72 -1.87
N TYR A 514 3.54 -16.49 -1.89
CA TYR A 514 4.68 -16.31 -1.01
C TYR A 514 5.80 -15.55 -1.74
N ASN A 515 6.04 -14.31 -1.32
CA ASN A 515 7.10 -13.45 -1.83
C ASN A 515 8.38 -13.61 -1.02
N PHE A 516 9.52 -13.82 -1.70
CA PHE A 516 10.84 -13.91 -1.08
C PHE A 516 11.95 -13.33 -1.96
N ALA A 517 13.00 -12.83 -1.34
CA ALA A 517 14.17 -12.31 -2.01
C ALA A 517 15.36 -13.26 -1.89
N VAL A 518 16.17 -13.29 -2.92
CA VAL A 518 17.48 -13.95 -2.93
C VAL A 518 18.55 -12.89 -3.12
N THR A 519 19.51 -12.84 -2.21
CA THR A 519 20.62 -11.88 -2.29
C THR A 519 21.91 -12.55 -2.75
N ASP A 520 22.82 -11.74 -3.27
CA ASP A 520 24.19 -12.13 -3.50
C ASP A 520 24.99 -12.26 -2.17
N ARG A 521 26.33 -12.35 -2.28
CA ARG A 521 27.20 -12.45 -1.10
C ARG A 521 27.26 -11.17 -0.27
N ASP A 522 27.06 -10.03 -0.92
CA ASP A 522 27.15 -8.70 -0.32
C ASP A 522 25.80 -8.24 0.25
N GLY A 523 24.74 -9.01 0.03
CA GLY A 523 23.38 -8.73 0.49
C GLY A 523 22.57 -7.90 -0.51
N GLU A 524 23.05 -7.77 -1.74
CA GLU A 524 22.37 -7.01 -2.78
C GLU A 524 21.38 -7.89 -3.55
N ILE A 525 20.24 -7.29 -3.92
CA ILE A 525 19.28 -7.81 -4.88
C ILE A 525 19.59 -7.14 -6.21
N GLU A 526 19.75 -7.92 -7.29
CA GLU A 526 19.89 -7.33 -8.63
C GLU A 526 18.65 -6.50 -8.95
N ASN A 527 18.87 -5.22 -9.22
CA ASN A 527 17.97 -4.34 -9.93
C ASN A 527 18.41 -4.39 -11.39
N GLU A 528 17.66 -5.09 -12.24
CA GLU A 528 17.91 -5.04 -13.69
C GLU A 528 17.29 -3.81 -14.31
#